data_3a4b81f1ef42d6d69c1e5cd6c04499c6
#
_entry.id   3a4b81f1ef42d6d69c1e5cd6c04499c6
#
_cell.length_a   1.000
_cell.length_b   1.000
_cell.length_c   1.000
_cell.angle_alpha   90.00
_cell.angle_beta   90.00
_cell.angle_gamma   90.00
#
_symmetry.space_group_name_H-M   'P 1'
#
loop_
_entity.id
_entity.type
_entity.pdbx_description
1 polymer ?
#
loop_
_entity_poly.entity_id
_entity_poly.type
_entity_poly.pdbx_seq_one_letter_code
_entity_poly.pdbx_strand_id
1 'polypeptide(L)'
;IQTKGTGTTITTKQAGSSNVTGIYCGLGSFDNSLVNTHNCDNATITATVTGNSNIVYSQSVWSNHGDQTWITTVNGNDNYAVIDMDEDDNTSTIIQTGDDNDAWILGSGDDNVYKIEQLGDDYYAKIYAFGDDSDVWITQEGTGDHNAYVLNYPNADNNSTRLIQKGSGNKDADVFWYSGSDDGDLTLTQQGNGAHTSNIKFYTDDYDVTVVQKGSSNK
;
A
#
# COMPACT_ATOMS: atom_id res chain seq x y z
N ILE A 1 19.92 0.96 -3.82
CA ILE A 1 20.44 -0.42 -3.81
C ILE A 1 19.83 -1.17 -4.96
N GLN A 2 20.64 -1.90 -5.67
CA GLN A 2 20.24 -2.68 -6.83
C GLN A 2 20.76 -4.10 -6.70
N THR A 3 19.98 -5.10 -7.04
CA THR A 3 20.38 -6.50 -6.97
C THR A 3 20.01 -7.28 -8.22
N LYS A 4 20.78 -8.31 -8.46
CA LYS A 4 20.59 -9.29 -9.52
C LYS A 4 20.11 -10.60 -8.92
N GLY A 5 19.19 -11.29 -9.58
CA GLY A 5 18.43 -12.43 -9.07
C GLY A 5 19.18 -13.59 -8.40
N THR A 6 18.43 -14.57 -7.98
CA THR A 6 18.69 -15.78 -7.17
C THR A 6 18.81 -15.52 -5.66
N GLY A 7 17.78 -15.86 -4.90
CA GLY A 7 17.76 -15.82 -3.44
C GLY A 7 18.04 -14.45 -2.84
N THR A 8 17.50 -13.43 -3.47
CA THR A 8 17.77 -12.03 -3.11
C THR A 8 17.24 -11.69 -1.73
N THR A 9 18.03 -11.11 -0.90
CA THR A 9 17.60 -10.47 0.34
C THR A 9 18.25 -9.09 0.42
N ILE A 10 17.47 -8.05 0.47
CA ILE A 10 17.95 -6.68 0.67
C ILE A 10 17.46 -6.22 2.03
N THR A 11 18.30 -5.63 2.80
CA THR A 11 17.90 -4.94 4.01
C THR A 11 18.62 -3.61 4.06
N THR A 12 17.88 -2.53 4.14
CA THR A 12 18.41 -1.19 4.36
C THR A 12 17.97 -0.69 5.72
N LYS A 13 18.80 0.05 6.36
CA LYS A 13 18.44 0.81 7.56
C LYS A 13 19.04 2.20 7.42
N GLN A 14 18.24 3.20 7.65
CA GLN A 14 18.69 4.57 7.76
C GLN A 14 18.37 5.05 9.19
N ALA A 15 18.76 6.23 9.55
CA ALA A 15 18.39 6.85 10.82
C ALA A 15 17.93 8.29 10.53
N GLY A 16 18.54 9.33 11.01
CA GLY A 16 18.06 10.68 10.86
C GLY A 16 18.60 11.47 9.66
N SER A 17 18.01 12.62 9.41
CA SER A 17 18.27 13.61 8.38
C SER A 17 17.65 13.26 7.02
N SER A 18 17.97 13.91 5.95
CA SER A 18 17.26 13.88 4.66
C SER A 18 17.27 12.51 4.01
N ASN A 19 16.50 11.60 4.55
CA ASN A 19 16.45 10.22 4.09
C ASN A 19 15.97 10.14 2.64
N VAL A 20 16.49 9.29 1.88
CA VAL A 20 15.93 8.80 0.62
C VAL A 20 16.41 7.36 0.46
N THR A 21 15.53 6.45 0.25
CA THR A 21 15.85 5.05 0.03
C THR A 21 15.23 4.61 -1.29
N GLY A 22 16.01 4.13 -2.21
CA GLY A 22 15.53 3.52 -3.44
C GLY A 22 15.97 2.07 -3.52
N ILE A 23 15.03 1.16 -3.70
CA ILE A 23 15.30 -0.26 -3.91
C ILE A 23 14.62 -0.66 -5.20
N TYR A 24 15.39 -1.19 -6.12
CA TYR A 24 14.93 -1.58 -7.44
C TYR A 24 15.24 -3.03 -7.71
N CYS A 25 14.25 -3.73 -8.22
CA CYS A 25 14.27 -5.13 -8.54
C CYS A 25 13.86 -5.29 -10.01
N GLY A 26 14.77 -5.71 -10.91
CA GLY A 26 14.50 -5.85 -12.33
C GLY A 26 14.93 -4.66 -13.20
N LEU A 27 14.30 -4.51 -14.37
CA LEU A 27 14.56 -3.44 -15.33
C LEU A 27 13.71 -2.20 -15.03
N GLY A 28 14.24 -1.22 -14.37
CA GLY A 28 13.56 0.06 -14.16
C GLY A 28 14.48 1.24 -14.17
N SER A 29 14.09 2.28 -14.85
CA SER A 29 14.79 3.56 -14.91
C SER A 29 13.97 4.60 -14.15
N PHE A 30 14.34 4.88 -12.93
CA PHE A 30 14.19 6.24 -12.42
C PHE A 30 15.50 6.98 -12.66
N ASP A 31 15.37 8.13 -13.23
CA ASP A 31 16.45 8.95 -13.78
C ASP A 31 17.70 8.97 -12.89
N ASN A 32 18.76 8.62 -13.49
CA ASN A 32 20.16 8.66 -13.16
C ASN A 32 20.86 7.33 -12.84
N SER A 33 21.12 6.57 -13.89
CA SER A 33 22.28 5.69 -14.01
C SER A 33 22.46 4.58 -12.97
N LEU A 34 21.50 3.70 -12.82
CA LEU A 34 21.79 2.40 -12.22
C LEU A 34 21.42 1.29 -13.21
N VAL A 35 22.31 0.39 -13.35
CA VAL A 35 22.42 -0.58 -14.42
C VAL A 35 21.34 -1.66 -14.33
N ASN A 36 20.73 -2.00 -15.45
CA ASN A 36 19.82 -3.11 -15.68
C ASN A 36 20.28 -4.44 -15.11
N THR A 37 19.45 -5.08 -14.33
CA THR A 37 19.52 -6.53 -14.17
C THR A 37 18.12 -7.11 -14.02
N HIS A 38 17.81 -8.07 -14.87
CA HIS A 38 16.61 -8.88 -14.84
C HIS A 38 16.64 -9.83 -13.65
N ASN A 39 15.48 -10.19 -13.12
CA ASN A 39 15.19 -11.22 -12.14
C ASN A 39 15.47 -10.82 -10.69
N CYS A 40 14.42 -10.70 -9.92
CA CYS A 40 14.48 -10.80 -8.48
C CYS A 40 13.88 -12.11 -8.02
N ASP A 41 14.54 -13.19 -8.29
CA ASP A 41 14.13 -14.49 -7.77
C ASP A 41 14.16 -14.45 -6.23
N ASN A 42 13.18 -15.04 -5.56
CA ASN A 42 13.08 -15.17 -4.10
C ASN A 42 13.39 -13.87 -3.31
N ALA A 43 12.95 -12.75 -3.78
CA ALA A 43 13.23 -11.46 -3.16
C ALA A 43 12.60 -11.35 -1.76
N THR A 44 13.28 -10.82 -0.83
CA THR A 44 12.75 -10.30 0.44
C THR A 44 13.36 -8.92 0.62
N ILE A 45 12.63 -7.89 0.47
CA ILE A 45 13.15 -6.54 0.54
C ILE A 45 12.66 -5.93 1.85
N THR A 46 13.45 -5.29 2.59
CA THR A 46 13.08 -4.59 3.81
C THR A 46 13.71 -3.21 3.75
N ALA A 47 13.01 -2.19 4.10
CA ALA A 47 13.60 -0.88 4.29
C ALA A 47 13.30 -0.42 5.68
N THR A 48 13.92 0.17 6.49
CA THR A 48 13.54 0.69 7.80
C THR A 48 13.98 2.11 7.86
N VAL A 49 13.44 3.12 7.88
CA VAL A 49 13.98 4.45 7.73
C VAL A 49 14.20 5.09 9.08
N THR A 50 13.47 5.79 9.71
CA THR A 50 13.35 6.34 11.04
C THR A 50 12.98 7.82 10.97
N GLY A 51 13.81 8.81 11.03
CA GLY A 51 13.38 10.20 11.16
C GLY A 51 13.91 11.16 10.10
N ASN A 52 13.23 12.25 9.92
CA ASN A 52 13.43 13.40 9.04
C ASN A 52 12.80 13.23 7.64
N SER A 53 13.31 13.84 6.61
CA SER A 53 12.63 13.99 5.33
C SER A 53 12.56 12.68 4.55
N ASN A 54 11.88 11.71 5.07
CA ASN A 54 11.83 10.34 4.54
C ASN A 54 11.55 10.33 3.04
N ILE A 55 11.45 9.50 2.33
CA ILE A 55 10.99 9.11 1.00
C ILE A 55 11.50 7.69 0.81
N VAL A 56 10.68 6.75 0.47
CA VAL A 56 11.07 5.36 0.26
C VAL A 56 10.43 4.87 -1.03
N TYR A 57 11.19 4.31 -1.91
CA TYR A 57 10.71 3.63 -3.10
C TYR A 57 11.20 2.19 -3.12
N SER A 58 10.29 1.27 -3.29
CA SER A 58 10.57 -0.13 -3.55
C SER A 58 9.81 -0.52 -4.81
N GLN A 59 10.51 -0.89 -5.86
CA GLN A 59 9.90 -1.15 -7.15
C GLN A 59 10.47 -2.38 -7.83
N SER A 60 9.59 -3.24 -8.36
CA SER A 60 9.94 -4.23 -9.37
C SER A 60 9.48 -3.74 -10.74
N VAL A 61 10.22 -4.00 -11.77
CA VAL A 61 9.88 -3.60 -13.13
C VAL A 61 10.22 -4.72 -14.11
N TRP A 62 9.18 -5.21 -14.79
CA TRP A 62 9.21 -6.04 -16.00
C TRP A 62 10.02 -7.32 -15.99
N SER A 63 9.32 -8.45 -15.96
CA SER A 63 9.67 -9.83 -16.31
C SER A 63 10.53 -10.67 -15.36
N ASN A 64 10.09 -11.88 -15.15
CA ASN A 64 10.63 -12.96 -14.32
C ASN A 64 10.75 -12.60 -12.84
N HIS A 65 9.66 -12.62 -12.20
CA HIS A 65 9.51 -12.35 -10.80
C HIS A 65 9.54 -13.67 -10.03
N GLY A 66 10.04 -13.68 -8.84
CA GLY A 66 9.97 -14.81 -7.91
C GLY A 66 9.18 -14.41 -6.68
N ASP A 67 9.24 -15.23 -5.65
CA ASP A 67 8.59 -15.00 -4.38
C ASP A 67 8.99 -13.64 -3.78
N GLN A 68 8.22 -12.64 -3.90
CA GLN A 68 8.54 -11.31 -3.41
C GLN A 68 7.92 -11.08 -2.02
N THR A 69 8.52 -10.30 -1.21
CA THR A 69 7.99 -9.83 0.08
C THR A 69 8.56 -8.45 0.34
N TRP A 70 7.90 -7.42 0.34
CA TRP A 70 8.45 -6.08 0.43
C TRP A 70 8.61 -5.62 1.87
N ILE A 71 7.91 -5.06 2.61
CA ILE A 71 8.02 -4.46 3.93
C ILE A 71 8.81 -3.15 3.88
N THR A 72 8.18 -2.09 4.21
CA THR A 72 8.81 -0.81 4.43
C THR A 72 8.69 -0.44 5.87
N THR A 73 8.98 0.33 6.58
CA THR A 73 8.67 0.78 7.94
C THR A 73 9.09 2.19 8.01
N VAL A 74 8.71 3.19 8.22
CA VAL A 74 9.29 4.51 8.19
C VAL A 74 9.56 5.05 9.57
N ASN A 75 8.68 5.56 10.30
CA ASN A 75 8.64 5.99 11.68
C ASN A 75 8.33 7.48 11.91
N GLY A 76 9.01 8.46 11.36
CA GLY A 76 8.61 9.85 11.59
C GLY A 76 9.21 10.87 10.64
N ASN A 77 8.59 12.04 10.58
CA ASN A 77 8.78 13.22 9.77
C ASN A 77 8.14 13.14 8.37
N ASP A 78 8.64 13.81 7.38
CA ASP A 78 7.93 14.10 6.13
C ASP A 78 7.74 12.84 5.26
N ASN A 79 7.16 11.77 5.77
CA ASN A 79 7.12 10.41 5.22
C ASN A 79 6.89 10.37 3.69
N TYR A 80 6.49 9.53 3.06
CA TYR A 80 6.15 9.14 1.70
C TYR A 80 6.79 7.78 1.39
N ALA A 81 5.99 6.78 1.20
CA ALA A 81 6.49 5.43 0.91
C ALA A 81 5.72 4.82 -0.26
N VAL A 82 6.44 4.20 -1.17
CA VAL A 82 5.87 3.53 -2.34
C VAL A 82 6.39 2.11 -2.44
N ILE A 83 5.49 1.19 -2.67
CA ILE A 83 5.79 -0.16 -3.15
C ILE A 83 5.06 -0.34 -4.48
N ASP A 84 5.80 -0.67 -5.51
CA ASP A 84 5.31 -0.88 -6.87
C ASP A 84 5.77 -2.25 -7.35
N MET A 85 4.85 -3.16 -7.56
CA MET A 85 5.12 -4.58 -7.80
C MET A 85 4.39 -5.06 -9.05
N ASP A 86 5.12 -5.74 -9.91
CA ASP A 86 4.55 -6.42 -11.08
C ASP A 86 4.66 -7.94 -10.89
N GLU A 87 3.57 -8.66 -11.06
CA GLU A 87 3.38 -10.12 -11.15
C GLU A 87 4.10 -11.04 -10.15
N ASP A 88 3.66 -12.29 -10.06
CA ASP A 88 4.06 -13.39 -9.17
C ASP A 88 3.83 -13.13 -7.67
N ASP A 89 4.07 -14.10 -6.83
CA ASP A 89 3.70 -14.26 -5.43
C ASP A 89 4.10 -13.06 -4.53
N ASN A 90 3.47 -11.94 -4.72
CA ASN A 90 3.79 -10.71 -4.02
C ASN A 90 3.19 -10.68 -2.60
N THR A 91 3.87 -10.13 -1.70
CA THR A 91 3.37 -9.64 -0.41
C THR A 91 3.91 -8.24 -0.22
N SER A 92 3.15 -7.34 0.30
CA SER A 92 3.62 -5.99 0.58
C SER A 92 3.38 -5.60 2.02
N THR A 93 3.90 -4.56 2.47
CA THR A 93 3.59 -3.92 3.74
C THR A 93 4.18 -2.52 3.67
N ILE A 94 3.51 -1.52 4.10
CA ILE A 94 4.09 -0.24 4.48
C ILE A 94 3.70 -0.09 5.93
N ILE A 95 4.39 0.49 6.77
CA ILE A 95 3.95 0.89 8.12
C ILE A 95 4.19 2.35 8.23
N GLN A 96 4.30 3.23 8.51
CA GLN A 96 4.66 4.58 8.82
C GLN A 96 4.47 4.76 10.34
N THR A 97 4.39 5.81 10.93
CA THR A 97 4.06 5.98 12.34
C THR A 97 3.60 7.41 12.59
N GLY A 98 4.36 8.43 12.31
CA GLY A 98 3.97 9.81 12.53
C GLY A 98 4.52 10.78 11.49
N ASP A 99 4.02 12.00 11.52
CA ASP A 99 4.26 13.14 10.68
C ASP A 99 3.48 13.07 9.33
N ASP A 100 3.94 13.65 8.26
CA ASP A 100 3.15 13.94 7.05
C ASP A 100 2.95 12.71 6.14
N ASN A 101 2.53 11.59 6.65
CA ASN A 101 2.45 10.29 5.97
C ASN A 101 1.94 10.38 4.52
N ASP A 102 2.29 9.51 3.67
CA ASP A 102 1.73 9.25 2.35
C ASP A 102 2.21 7.86 1.93
N ALA A 103 1.32 6.93 1.67
CA ALA A 103 1.67 5.56 1.38
C ALA A 103 0.94 5.04 0.15
N TRP A 104 1.70 4.54 -0.80
CA TRP A 104 1.15 4.00 -2.04
C TRP A 104 1.63 2.58 -2.28
N ILE A 105 0.69 1.70 -2.62
CA ILE A 105 0.98 0.38 -3.14
C ILE A 105 0.32 0.26 -4.51
N LEU A 106 1.11 -0.11 -5.49
CA LEU A 106 0.66 -0.53 -6.80
C LEU A 106 1.10 -1.99 -6.94
N GLY A 107 0.18 -2.89 -7.13
CA GLY A 107 0.50 -4.30 -7.23
C GLY A 107 -0.30 -5.01 -8.30
N SER A 108 0.35 -5.86 -9.06
CA SER A 108 -0.27 -6.77 -10.00
C SER A 108 0.15 -8.20 -9.69
N GLY A 109 -0.68 -9.16 -10.04
CA GLY A 109 -0.48 -10.59 -9.76
C GLY A 109 -1.56 -11.16 -8.85
N ASP A 110 -1.63 -12.47 -8.79
CA ASP A 110 -2.65 -13.19 -8.03
C ASP A 110 -2.20 -13.48 -6.59
N ASP A 111 -3.13 -13.81 -5.70
CA ASP A 111 -2.86 -14.19 -4.30
C ASP A 111 -2.09 -13.15 -3.47
N ASN A 112 -2.29 -11.87 -3.73
CA ASN A 112 -1.53 -10.82 -3.08
C ASN A 112 -2.12 -10.30 -1.77
N VAL A 113 -1.25 -9.87 -0.87
CA VAL A 113 -1.62 -9.16 0.36
C VAL A 113 -1.02 -7.75 0.36
N TYR A 114 -1.83 -6.74 0.14
CA TYR A 114 -1.44 -5.34 0.18
C TYR A 114 -1.81 -4.71 1.50
N LYS A 115 -0.86 -4.23 2.26
CA LYS A 115 -1.13 -3.65 3.57
C LYS A 115 -0.48 -2.28 3.75
N ILE A 116 -1.26 -1.30 4.17
CA ILE A 116 -0.79 -0.01 4.68
C ILE A 116 -1.30 0.16 6.12
N GLU A 117 -0.43 0.57 7.03
CA GLU A 117 -0.75 0.89 8.40
C GLU A 117 -0.06 2.21 8.78
N GLN A 118 -0.83 3.23 9.11
CA GLN A 118 -0.34 4.55 9.49
C GLN A 118 -0.92 4.91 10.86
N LEU A 119 -0.15 5.38 11.79
CA LEU A 119 -0.54 5.52 13.20
C LEU A 119 -0.65 6.95 13.73
N GLY A 120 -0.30 7.96 12.98
CA GLY A 120 -0.46 9.37 13.36
C GLY A 120 -0.13 10.34 12.24
N ASP A 121 -0.71 11.55 12.32
CA ASP A 121 -0.54 12.74 11.50
C ASP A 121 -1.32 12.77 10.17
N ASP A 122 -0.85 13.35 9.08
CA ASP A 122 -1.68 13.72 7.94
C ASP A 122 -1.80 12.59 6.89
N TYR A 123 -2.50 11.56 7.20
CA TYR A 123 -2.58 10.31 6.43
C TYR A 123 -3.15 10.43 5.02
N TYR A 124 -2.45 9.89 4.05
CA TYR A 124 -3.00 9.49 2.76
C TYR A 124 -2.54 8.06 2.42
N ALA A 125 -3.46 7.17 2.17
CA ALA A 125 -3.17 5.79 1.80
C ALA A 125 -3.81 5.44 0.47
N LYS A 126 -3.05 4.82 -0.43
CA LYS A 126 -3.52 4.47 -1.76
C LYS A 126 -3.07 3.07 -2.14
N ILE A 127 -4.02 2.22 -2.52
CA ILE A 127 -3.74 0.90 -3.05
C ILE A 127 -4.41 0.72 -4.40
N TYR A 128 -3.64 0.33 -5.39
CA TYR A 128 -4.10 -0.18 -6.67
C TYR A 128 -3.78 -1.68 -6.73
N ALA A 129 -4.80 -2.50 -6.74
CA ALA A 129 -4.70 -3.94 -6.85
C ALA A 129 -5.13 -4.39 -8.25
N PHE A 130 -4.26 -5.13 -8.91
CA PHE A 130 -4.48 -5.72 -10.22
C PHE A 130 -4.23 -7.21 -10.12
N GLY A 131 -5.24 -8.04 -10.20
CA GLY A 131 -5.13 -9.50 -10.12
C GLY A 131 -6.17 -10.13 -9.21
N ASP A 132 -6.27 -11.43 -9.26
CA ASP A 132 -7.25 -12.19 -8.52
C ASP A 132 -6.82 -12.47 -7.07
N ASP A 133 -7.76 -12.88 -6.22
CA ASP A 133 -7.53 -13.31 -4.84
C ASP A 133 -6.68 -12.36 -3.98
N SER A 134 -6.82 -11.05 -4.18
CA SER A 134 -6.04 -10.04 -3.46
C SER A 134 -6.69 -9.56 -2.17
N ASP A 135 -5.93 -9.55 -1.09
CA ASP A 135 -6.29 -8.96 0.19
C ASP A 135 -5.75 -7.53 0.33
N VAL A 136 -6.63 -6.56 0.46
CA VAL A 136 -6.28 -5.15 0.63
C VAL A 136 -6.60 -4.66 2.03
N TRP A 137 -5.60 -4.25 2.80
CA TRP A 137 -5.77 -3.79 4.17
C TRP A 137 -5.19 -2.38 4.36
N ILE A 138 -6.04 -1.44 4.74
CA ILE A 138 -5.62 -0.09 5.15
C ILE A 138 -6.08 0.15 6.59
N THR A 139 -5.16 0.53 7.45
CA THR A 139 -5.43 0.96 8.81
C THR A 139 -4.80 2.34 9.06
N GLN A 140 -5.62 3.31 9.43
CA GLN A 140 -5.22 4.65 9.81
C GLN A 140 -5.80 4.94 11.20
N GLU A 141 -4.95 5.09 12.21
CA GLU A 141 -5.39 5.31 13.60
C GLU A 141 -4.63 6.47 14.23
N GLY A 142 -5.33 7.37 14.90
CA GLY A 142 -4.72 8.49 15.61
C GLY A 142 -5.39 9.84 15.35
N THR A 143 -4.59 10.88 15.26
CA THR A 143 -5.04 12.26 15.00
C THR A 143 -4.64 12.69 13.60
N GLY A 144 -5.46 13.45 12.92
CA GLY A 144 -5.21 13.90 11.55
C GLY A 144 -6.34 13.53 10.60
N ASP A 145 -6.27 13.96 9.37
CA ASP A 145 -7.25 13.65 8.36
C ASP A 145 -6.91 12.31 7.68
N HIS A 146 -7.79 11.36 7.83
CA HIS A 146 -7.60 10.00 7.32
C HIS A 146 -8.19 9.87 5.92
N ASN A 147 -7.35 9.84 4.91
CA ASN A 147 -7.75 9.66 3.52
C ASN A 147 -7.27 8.29 3.01
N ALA A 148 -8.18 7.50 2.48
CA ALA A 148 -7.87 6.19 1.91
C ALA A 148 -8.51 6.00 0.54
N TYR A 149 -7.74 5.51 -0.40
CA TYR A 149 -8.18 5.22 -1.75
C TYR A 149 -7.82 3.78 -2.13
N VAL A 150 -8.80 2.99 -2.48
CA VAL A 150 -8.62 1.62 -2.97
C VAL A 150 -9.22 1.48 -4.34
N LEU A 151 -8.47 0.92 -5.25
CA LEU A 151 -8.90 0.64 -6.59
C LEU A 151 -8.54 -0.80 -6.95
N ASN A 152 -9.56 -1.64 -7.07
CA ASN A 152 -9.42 -2.98 -7.62
C ASN A 152 -9.79 -2.94 -9.10
N TYR A 153 -8.90 -3.42 -9.94
CA TYR A 153 -9.03 -3.38 -11.39
C TYR A 153 -9.81 -4.58 -11.95
N PRO A 154 -10.22 -4.52 -13.23
CA PRO A 154 -11.01 -5.58 -13.87
C PRO A 154 -10.33 -6.95 -13.85
N ASN A 155 -11.14 -8.01 -13.75
CA ASN A 155 -10.80 -9.41 -13.65
C ASN A 155 -10.09 -9.80 -12.35
N ALA A 156 -10.47 -9.18 -11.27
CA ALA A 156 -9.93 -9.46 -9.95
C ALA A 156 -11.01 -10.17 -9.11
N ASP A 157 -11.12 -11.49 -9.25
CA ASP A 157 -12.08 -12.31 -8.50
C ASP A 157 -11.66 -12.51 -7.04
N ASN A 158 -12.60 -12.80 -6.16
CA ASN A 158 -12.38 -13.11 -4.75
C ASN A 158 -11.55 -12.08 -3.94
N ASN A 159 -11.62 -10.81 -4.29
CA ASN A 159 -10.84 -9.80 -3.58
C ASN A 159 -11.48 -9.40 -2.25
N SER A 160 -10.64 -9.26 -1.23
CA SER A 160 -11.05 -8.77 0.08
C SER A 160 -10.45 -7.40 0.35
N THR A 161 -11.29 -6.44 0.75
CA THR A 161 -10.83 -5.10 1.14
C THR A 161 -11.27 -4.80 2.57
N ARG A 162 -10.31 -4.51 3.43
CA ARG A 162 -10.54 -4.05 4.79
C ARG A 162 -9.93 -2.69 5.04
N LEU A 163 -10.78 -1.69 5.29
CA LEU A 163 -10.37 -0.34 5.53
C LEU A 163 -10.84 0.11 6.93
N ILE A 164 -9.90 0.55 7.75
CA ILE A 164 -10.15 1.01 9.11
C ILE A 164 -9.56 2.41 9.29
N GLN A 165 -10.40 3.37 9.64
CA GLN A 165 -9.99 4.72 9.99
C GLN A 165 -10.54 5.08 11.37
N LYS A 166 -9.68 5.33 12.34
CA LYS A 166 -10.06 5.60 13.72
C LYS A 166 -9.32 6.78 14.33
N GLY A 167 -9.99 7.52 15.19
CA GLY A 167 -9.39 8.63 15.92
C GLY A 167 -10.09 9.96 15.66
N SER A 168 -9.37 11.05 15.79
CA SER A 168 -9.90 12.40 15.52
C SER A 168 -9.49 12.89 14.13
N GLY A 169 -10.26 13.83 13.57
CA GLY A 169 -10.09 14.34 12.22
C GLY A 169 -11.08 13.72 11.23
N ASN A 170 -11.09 14.25 10.03
CA ASN A 170 -12.00 13.78 8.99
C ASN A 170 -11.54 12.39 8.49
N LYS A 171 -12.52 11.62 8.04
CA LYS A 171 -12.27 10.30 7.49
C LYS A 171 -12.92 10.21 6.13
N ASP A 172 -12.13 10.03 5.12
CA ASP A 172 -12.57 9.88 3.75
C ASP A 172 -12.10 8.55 3.18
N ALA A 173 -12.99 7.80 2.59
CA ALA A 173 -12.71 6.50 2.03
C ALA A 173 -13.35 6.34 0.65
N ASP A 174 -12.51 6.26 -0.36
CA ASP A 174 -12.90 5.96 -1.72
C ASP A 174 -12.53 4.53 -2.08
N VAL A 175 -13.51 3.71 -2.41
CA VAL A 175 -13.32 2.31 -2.82
C VAL A 175 -14.02 2.07 -4.15
N PHE A 176 -13.25 1.65 -5.14
CA PHE A 176 -13.73 1.37 -6.48
C PHE A 176 -13.34 -0.04 -6.92
N TRP A 177 -14.31 -0.83 -7.30
CA TRP A 177 -14.12 -2.13 -7.91
C TRP A 177 -14.68 -2.12 -9.34
N TYR A 178 -13.83 -2.38 -10.29
CA TYR A 178 -14.22 -2.36 -11.70
C TYR A 178 -14.77 -3.71 -12.17
N SER A 179 -15.37 -3.73 -13.34
CA SER A 179 -16.09 -4.87 -13.91
C SER A 179 -15.20 -6.10 -14.12
N GLY A 180 -15.74 -7.27 -13.82
CA GLY A 180 -15.08 -8.57 -13.96
C GLY A 180 -14.52 -9.12 -12.66
N SER A 181 -14.78 -8.49 -11.51
CA SER A 181 -14.52 -9.07 -10.20
C SER A 181 -15.82 -9.68 -9.68
N ASP A 182 -15.82 -10.95 -9.44
CA ASP A 182 -16.91 -11.67 -8.77
C ASP A 182 -16.49 -12.05 -7.35
N ASP A 183 -17.45 -12.27 -6.45
CA ASP A 183 -17.24 -12.75 -5.08
C ASP A 183 -16.28 -11.89 -4.22
N GLY A 184 -16.54 -10.60 -4.09
CA GLY A 184 -15.69 -9.70 -3.32
C GLY A 184 -16.25 -9.25 -1.97
N ASP A 185 -15.39 -9.12 -0.96
CA ASP A 185 -15.74 -8.65 0.39
C ASP A 185 -15.18 -7.27 0.71
N LEU A 186 -16.03 -6.32 1.10
CA LEU A 186 -15.61 -5.02 1.62
C LEU A 186 -16.04 -4.81 3.07
N THR A 187 -15.10 -4.58 3.95
CA THR A 187 -15.36 -4.07 5.30
C THR A 187 -14.74 -2.69 5.48
N LEU A 188 -15.57 -1.65 5.64
CA LEU A 188 -15.15 -0.29 5.96
C LEU A 188 -15.57 0.08 7.38
N THR A 189 -14.64 0.51 8.20
CA THR A 189 -14.91 1.07 9.54
C THR A 189 -14.32 2.46 9.68
N GLN A 190 -15.16 3.45 9.90
CA GLN A 190 -14.76 4.82 10.25
C GLN A 190 -15.30 5.14 11.65
N GLN A 191 -14.43 5.46 12.60
CA GLN A 191 -14.80 5.68 13.99
C GLN A 191 -14.05 6.85 14.61
N GLY A 192 -14.79 7.66 15.37
CA GLY A 192 -14.21 8.77 16.14
C GLY A 192 -14.86 10.12 15.82
N ASN A 193 -14.17 11.19 16.11
CA ASN A 193 -14.66 12.54 15.85
C ASN A 193 -14.29 13.00 14.44
N GLY A 194 -15.03 13.96 13.92
CA GLY A 194 -14.86 14.50 12.57
C GLY A 194 -15.92 14.03 11.58
N ALA A 195 -15.83 14.47 10.36
CA ALA A 195 -16.71 14.01 9.30
C ALA A 195 -16.27 12.64 8.80
N HIS A 196 -17.22 11.75 8.58
CA HIS A 196 -16.97 10.44 7.99
C HIS A 196 -17.65 10.40 6.62
N THR A 197 -16.86 10.28 5.57
CA THR A 197 -17.33 10.18 4.21
C THR A 197 -16.86 8.86 3.59
N SER A 198 -17.73 8.22 2.84
CA SER A 198 -17.33 7.05 2.05
C SER A 198 -17.99 7.09 0.69
N ASN A 199 -17.21 6.86 -0.35
CA ASN A 199 -17.68 6.73 -1.71
C ASN A 199 -17.27 5.34 -2.23
N ILE A 200 -18.25 4.47 -2.33
CA ILE A 200 -18.03 3.07 -2.67
C ILE A 200 -18.77 2.80 -3.97
N LYS A 201 -18.05 2.29 -4.96
CA LYS A 201 -18.61 1.95 -6.25
C LYS A 201 -18.16 0.58 -6.70
N PHE A 202 -19.12 -0.27 -6.98
CA PHE A 202 -18.93 -1.57 -7.58
C PHE A 202 -19.50 -1.57 -9.01
N TYR A 203 -18.76 -2.12 -9.92
CA TYR A 203 -19.18 -2.36 -11.30
C TYR A 203 -19.15 -3.87 -11.59
N THR A 204 -19.50 -4.66 -10.62
CA THR A 204 -19.36 -6.13 -10.57
C THR A 204 -20.59 -6.75 -9.93
N ASP A 205 -20.76 -8.03 -10.08
CA ASP A 205 -21.81 -8.83 -9.44
C ASP A 205 -21.22 -9.55 -8.19
N ASP A 206 -22.07 -10.06 -7.31
CA ASP A 206 -21.75 -10.89 -6.14
C ASP A 206 -20.67 -10.30 -5.20
N TYR A 207 -21.04 -9.33 -4.39
CA TYR A 207 -20.16 -8.76 -3.35
C TYR A 207 -20.88 -8.55 -2.02
N ASP A 208 -20.16 -8.71 -0.94
CA ASP A 208 -20.61 -8.42 0.40
C ASP A 208 -20.00 -7.11 0.93
N VAL A 209 -20.84 -6.18 1.37
CA VAL A 209 -20.40 -4.88 1.86
C VAL A 209 -20.84 -4.61 3.27
N THR A 210 -19.91 -4.39 4.15
CA THR A 210 -20.15 -3.91 5.51
C THR A 210 -19.52 -2.53 5.73
N VAL A 211 -20.35 -1.52 5.99
CA VAL A 211 -19.90 -0.17 6.33
C VAL A 211 -20.33 0.19 7.74
N VAL A 212 -19.38 0.55 8.56
CA VAL A 212 -19.62 0.99 9.96
C VAL A 212 -19.04 2.39 10.14
N GLN A 213 -19.90 3.38 10.28
CA GLN A 213 -19.52 4.76 10.61
C GLN A 213 -20.03 5.13 11.99
N LYS A 214 -19.13 5.44 12.93
CA LYS A 214 -19.44 5.81 14.31
C LYS A 214 -18.80 7.13 14.68
N GLY A 215 -19.58 8.20 14.77
CA GLY A 215 -19.06 9.53 15.11
C GLY A 215 -20.09 10.62 15.01
N SER A 216 -19.65 11.86 14.99
CA SER A 216 -20.51 13.05 15.07
C SER A 216 -21.10 13.51 13.73
N SER A 217 -20.55 13.12 12.62
CA SER A 217 -20.99 13.55 11.27
C SER A 217 -20.69 12.47 10.23
N ASN A 218 -21.68 11.64 9.96
CA ASN A 218 -21.54 10.55 8.98
C ASN A 218 -22.24 10.91 7.68
N LYS A 219 -21.66 10.56 6.55
CA LYS A 219 -22.21 10.77 5.20
C LYS A 219 -21.88 9.59 4.29
#